data_18404de20fbd3b5ee26f0c4e074d1e87
#
_entry.id   18404de20fbd3b5ee26f0c4e074d1e87
#
_cell.length_a   1.000
_cell.length_b   1.000
_cell.length_c   1.000
_cell.angle_alpha   90.00
_cell.angle_beta   90.00
_cell.angle_gamma   90.00
#
_symmetry.space_group_name_H-M   'P 1'
#
loop_
_entity.id
_entity.type
_entity.pdbx_description
1 polymer ?
#
loop_
_entity_poly.entity_id
_entity_poly.type
_entity_poly.pdbx_seq_one_letter_code
_entity_poly.pdbx_strand_id
1 'polypeptide(L)'
;MEVLSASVDSQFVHKIWDETELAKMTEAGVPFPMLSDAAGRVGTAYGVYDDEAGVDVRGRFIIDPDGVIQAMEVLTPPVGRRVAETLRQIKAFQHVRETGGKEVTPSGWEPGKKVLKPGPAPVVVCEG
;
A
#
# COMPACT_ATOMS: atom_id res chain seq x y z
N MET A 1 0.86 -3.20 11.74
CA MET A 1 0.65 -3.18 10.28
C MET A 1 0.65 -4.62 9.79
N GLU A 2 -0.29 -4.95 8.94
CA GLU A 2 -0.37 -6.25 8.25
C GLU A 2 -0.12 -6.03 6.76
N VAL A 3 0.59 -6.94 6.11
CA VAL A 3 0.84 -6.89 4.66
C VAL A 3 0.20 -8.12 4.04
N LEU A 4 -0.55 -7.91 2.97
CA LEU A 4 -1.12 -8.97 2.14
C LEU A 4 -0.75 -8.69 0.69
N SER A 5 -0.43 -9.73 -0.06
CA SER A 5 -0.38 -9.64 -1.52
C SER A 5 -1.46 -10.53 -2.14
N ALA A 6 -1.93 -10.14 -3.31
CA ALA A 6 -2.89 -10.93 -4.07
C ALA A 6 -2.51 -10.93 -5.55
N SER A 7 -2.71 -12.05 -6.21
CA SER A 7 -2.59 -12.17 -7.66
C SER A 7 -3.54 -13.26 -8.18
N VAL A 8 -3.70 -13.31 -9.48
CA VAL A 8 -4.50 -14.35 -10.15
C VAL A 8 -3.84 -15.73 -10.15
N ASP A 9 -2.55 -15.81 -9.78
CA ASP A 9 -1.82 -17.06 -9.69
C ASP A 9 -2.37 -17.96 -8.58
N SER A 10 -2.24 -19.27 -8.78
CA SER A 10 -2.66 -20.23 -7.79
C SER A 10 -1.73 -20.22 -6.56
N GLN A 11 -2.25 -20.72 -5.43
CA GLN A 11 -1.44 -20.92 -4.22
C GLN A 11 -0.23 -21.83 -4.46
N PHE A 12 -0.31 -22.77 -5.40
CA PHE A 12 0.79 -23.66 -5.75
C PHE A 12 1.90 -22.92 -6.51
N VAL A 13 1.54 -22.01 -7.41
CA VAL A 13 2.48 -21.14 -8.12
C VAL A 13 3.16 -20.20 -7.11
N HIS A 14 2.42 -19.58 -6.20
CA HIS A 14 2.99 -18.74 -5.14
C HIS A 14 4.00 -19.51 -4.29
N LYS A 15 3.68 -20.76 -3.90
CA LYS A 15 4.56 -21.59 -3.10
C LYS A 15 5.88 -21.89 -3.84
N ILE A 16 5.80 -22.33 -5.09
CA ILE A 16 6.99 -22.62 -5.89
C ILE A 16 7.83 -21.36 -6.09
N TRP A 17 7.21 -20.23 -6.38
CA TRP A 17 7.92 -18.97 -6.54
C TRP A 17 8.63 -18.53 -5.26
N ASP A 18 7.98 -18.67 -4.11
CA ASP A 18 8.59 -18.37 -2.82
C ASP A 18 9.80 -19.28 -2.55
N GLU A 19 9.66 -20.59 -2.73
CA GLU A 19 10.72 -21.57 -2.49
C GLU A 19 11.90 -21.45 -3.45
N THR A 20 11.66 -21.11 -4.71
CA THR A 20 12.70 -21.13 -5.75
C THR A 20 13.40 -19.80 -5.96
N GLU A 21 12.70 -18.68 -5.76
CA GLU A 21 13.20 -17.35 -6.07
C GLU A 21 13.17 -16.37 -4.89
N LEU A 22 12.02 -16.21 -4.23
CA LEU A 22 11.90 -15.22 -3.17
C LEU A 22 12.73 -15.59 -1.94
N ALA A 23 12.85 -16.88 -1.63
CA ALA A 23 13.71 -17.39 -0.57
C ALA A 23 15.21 -17.10 -0.80
N LYS A 24 15.60 -16.80 -2.03
CA LYS A 24 16.97 -16.33 -2.33
C LYS A 24 17.18 -14.85 -2.05
N MET A 25 16.10 -14.07 -2.02
CA MET A 25 16.13 -12.64 -1.75
C MET A 25 15.99 -12.33 -0.25
N THR A 26 15.31 -13.22 0.48
CA THR A 26 15.10 -13.12 1.92
C THR A 26 15.38 -14.47 2.57
N GLU A 27 16.15 -14.53 3.63
CA GLU A 27 16.60 -15.79 4.27
C GLU A 27 15.46 -16.74 4.71
N ALA A 28 14.23 -16.25 4.80
CA ALA A 28 13.07 -17.01 5.28
C ALA A 28 11.88 -17.03 4.31
N GLY A 29 12.07 -16.60 3.05
CA GLY A 29 10.96 -16.42 2.11
C GLY A 29 10.13 -15.17 2.41
N VAL A 30 8.96 -15.05 1.78
CA VAL A 30 8.08 -13.87 1.95
C VAL A 30 7.39 -13.92 3.33
N PRO A 31 7.56 -12.88 4.17
CA PRO A 31 7.05 -12.89 5.54
C PRO A 31 5.57 -12.49 5.68
N PHE A 32 4.79 -12.55 4.62
CA PHE A 32 3.37 -12.19 4.59
C PHE A 32 2.57 -13.12 3.67
N PRO A 33 1.25 -13.26 3.89
CA PRO A 33 0.40 -14.10 3.06
C PRO A 33 0.33 -13.63 1.61
N MET A 34 0.44 -14.57 0.68
CA MET A 34 0.17 -14.39 -0.73
C MET A 34 -1.17 -15.05 -1.08
N LEU A 35 -2.16 -14.24 -1.41
CA LEU A 35 -3.53 -14.67 -1.68
C LEU A 35 -3.69 -15.01 -3.17
N SER A 36 -4.43 -16.08 -3.46
CA SER A 36 -4.81 -16.47 -4.82
C SER A 36 -6.20 -15.93 -5.16
N ASP A 37 -6.27 -15.06 -6.16
CA ASP A 37 -7.51 -14.54 -6.73
C ASP A 37 -7.70 -15.03 -8.16
N ALA A 38 -7.71 -16.35 -8.34
CA ALA A 38 -7.74 -17.01 -9.65
C ALA A 38 -8.94 -16.59 -10.54
N ALA A 39 -10.01 -16.11 -9.96
CA ALA A 39 -11.19 -15.61 -10.70
C ALA A 39 -11.19 -14.09 -10.88
N GLY A 40 -10.16 -13.37 -10.42
CA GLY A 40 -10.06 -11.92 -10.52
C GLY A 40 -11.13 -11.14 -9.75
N ARG A 41 -11.78 -11.76 -8.76
CA ARG A 41 -12.90 -11.13 -8.02
C ARG A 41 -12.40 -9.99 -7.13
N VAL A 42 -11.30 -10.20 -6.44
CA VAL A 42 -10.69 -9.19 -5.59
C VAL A 42 -10.11 -8.08 -6.46
N GLY A 43 -9.37 -8.42 -7.51
CA GLY A 43 -8.84 -7.46 -8.47
C GLY A 43 -9.93 -6.60 -9.11
N THR A 44 -11.05 -7.20 -9.48
CA THR A 44 -12.21 -6.48 -10.01
C THR A 44 -12.83 -5.54 -8.96
N ALA A 45 -13.00 -6.00 -7.72
CA ALA A 45 -13.56 -5.19 -6.65
C ALA A 45 -12.68 -3.96 -6.33
N TYR A 46 -11.36 -4.11 -6.43
CA TYR A 46 -10.40 -3.02 -6.25
C TYR A 46 -10.13 -2.21 -7.53
N GLY A 47 -10.73 -2.57 -8.66
CA GLY A 47 -10.58 -1.86 -9.93
C GLY A 47 -9.22 -2.03 -10.60
N VAL A 48 -8.53 -3.13 -10.35
CA VAL A 48 -7.17 -3.41 -10.87
C VAL A 48 -7.10 -4.67 -11.74
N TYR A 49 -8.20 -5.35 -11.97
CA TYR A 49 -8.25 -6.51 -12.85
C TYR A 49 -8.41 -6.10 -14.30
N ASP A 50 -7.55 -6.61 -15.16
CA ASP A 50 -7.60 -6.45 -16.61
C ASP A 50 -8.27 -7.70 -17.22
N ASP A 51 -9.52 -7.54 -17.65
CA ASP A 51 -10.32 -8.64 -18.22
C ASP A 51 -9.75 -9.16 -19.53
N GLU A 52 -9.09 -8.30 -20.31
CA GLU A 52 -8.53 -8.71 -21.61
C GLU A 52 -7.25 -9.54 -21.42
N ALA A 53 -6.40 -9.12 -20.49
CA ALA A 53 -5.16 -9.81 -20.17
C ALA A 53 -5.35 -10.97 -19.18
N GLY A 54 -6.46 -10.98 -18.43
CA GLY A 54 -6.74 -11.97 -17.40
C GLY A 54 -5.81 -11.89 -16.19
N VAL A 55 -5.30 -10.69 -15.87
CA VAL A 55 -4.34 -10.46 -14.79
C VAL A 55 -4.66 -9.16 -14.05
N ASP A 56 -4.12 -9.04 -12.84
CA ASP A 56 -4.15 -7.77 -12.12
C ASP A 56 -3.04 -6.83 -12.59
N VAL A 57 -3.37 -5.54 -12.76
CA VAL A 57 -2.36 -4.49 -12.83
C VAL A 57 -1.78 -4.23 -11.44
N ARG A 58 -0.64 -3.54 -11.36
CA ARG A 58 0.06 -3.31 -10.09
C ARG A 58 -0.64 -2.28 -9.24
N GLY A 59 -1.54 -2.73 -8.37
CA GLY A 59 -2.21 -1.91 -7.38
C GLY A 59 -1.58 -2.02 -5.99
N ARG A 60 -1.58 -0.92 -5.25
CA ARG A 60 -1.24 -0.86 -3.83
C ARG A 60 -2.33 -0.07 -3.10
N PHE A 61 -2.79 -0.59 -1.99
CA PHE A 61 -3.86 0.00 -1.19
C PHE A 61 -3.41 0.09 0.27
N ILE A 62 -3.64 1.23 0.90
CA ILE A 62 -3.48 1.40 2.34
C ILE A 62 -4.87 1.48 2.93
N ILE A 63 -5.17 0.52 3.80
CA ILE A 63 -6.48 0.35 4.43
C ILE A 63 -6.30 0.58 5.93
N ASP A 64 -7.15 1.41 6.51
CA ASP A 64 -7.12 1.70 7.93
C ASP A 64 -7.78 0.57 8.76
N PRO A 65 -7.68 0.60 10.11
CA PRO A 65 -8.30 -0.40 10.98
C PRO A 65 -9.82 -0.48 10.90
N ASP A 66 -10.49 0.53 10.35
CA ASP A 66 -11.94 0.55 10.15
C ASP A 66 -12.35 -0.06 8.79
N GLY A 67 -11.38 -0.54 8.00
CA GLY A 67 -11.60 -1.12 6.68
C GLY A 67 -11.76 -0.09 5.56
N VAL A 68 -11.37 1.17 5.80
CA VAL A 68 -11.47 2.26 4.83
C VAL A 68 -10.16 2.41 4.06
N ILE A 69 -10.24 2.48 2.73
CA ILE A 69 -9.08 2.76 1.88
C ILE A 69 -8.70 4.23 2.04
N GLN A 70 -7.51 4.46 2.59
CA GLN A 70 -6.96 5.81 2.81
C GLN A 70 -6.07 6.27 1.64
N ALA A 71 -5.43 5.34 0.95
CA ALA A 71 -4.63 5.65 -0.24
C ALA A 71 -4.63 4.46 -1.21
N MET A 72 -4.53 4.79 -2.48
CA MET A 72 -4.34 3.82 -3.55
C MET A 72 -3.34 4.35 -4.58
N GLU A 73 -2.53 3.45 -5.12
CA GLU A 73 -1.61 3.72 -6.21
C GLU A 73 -1.69 2.59 -7.22
N VAL A 74 -1.96 2.92 -8.46
CA VAL A 74 -1.98 1.96 -9.56
C VAL A 74 -0.98 2.42 -10.61
N LEU A 75 0.00 1.57 -10.90
CA LEU A 75 1.06 1.85 -11.86
C LEU A 75 1.02 0.84 -13.00
N THR A 76 1.39 1.30 -14.17
CA THR A 76 1.63 0.40 -15.31
C THR A 76 2.81 -0.53 -15.01
N PRO A 77 2.80 -1.78 -15.53
CA PRO A 77 3.80 -2.79 -15.19
C PRO A 77 5.28 -2.38 -15.31
N PRO A 78 5.68 -1.54 -16.28
CA PRO A 78 7.09 -1.13 -16.40
C PRO A 78 7.62 -0.25 -15.27
N VAL A 79 6.73 0.36 -14.46
CA VAL A 79 7.12 1.31 -13.42
C VAL A 79 7.08 0.65 -12.05
N GLY A 80 8.23 0.61 -11.38
CA GLY A 80 8.36 0.10 -10.02
C GLY A 80 7.85 1.09 -8.96
N ARG A 81 7.42 0.55 -7.83
CA ARG A 81 6.95 1.33 -6.66
C ARG A 81 8.11 1.61 -5.71
N ARG A 82 8.02 2.74 -5.00
CA ARG A 82 8.99 3.07 -3.95
C ARG A 82 8.43 2.69 -2.58
N VAL A 83 8.94 1.63 -1.99
CA VAL A 83 8.50 1.12 -0.68
C VAL A 83 8.67 2.15 0.44
N ALA A 84 9.74 2.94 0.41
CA ALA A 84 9.97 3.99 1.39
C ALA A 84 8.82 5.01 1.46
N GLU A 85 8.23 5.37 0.31
CA GLU A 85 7.08 6.27 0.26
C GLU A 85 5.82 5.59 0.83
N THR A 86 5.63 4.31 0.58
CA THR A 86 4.53 3.54 1.20
C THR A 86 4.63 3.57 2.73
N LEU A 87 5.80 3.32 3.27
CA LEU A 87 6.04 3.34 4.73
C LEU A 87 5.85 4.74 5.31
N ARG A 88 6.30 5.77 4.60
CA ARG A 88 6.09 7.17 5.00
C ARG A 88 4.60 7.50 5.10
N GLN A 89 3.82 7.13 4.09
CA GLN A 89 2.37 7.35 4.07
C GLN A 89 1.67 6.61 5.21
N ILE A 90 2.02 5.34 5.45
CA ILE A 90 1.45 4.56 6.56
C ILE A 90 1.70 5.27 7.90
N LYS A 91 2.92 5.74 8.15
CA LYS A 91 3.27 6.49 9.37
C LYS A 91 2.48 7.79 9.48
N ALA A 92 2.26 8.49 8.36
CA ALA A 92 1.45 9.71 8.34
C ALA A 92 -0.01 9.42 8.69
N PHE A 93 -0.63 8.39 8.11
CA PHE A 93 -1.99 7.98 8.45
C PHE A 93 -2.12 7.54 9.91
N GLN A 94 -1.15 6.79 10.43
CA GLN A 94 -1.11 6.39 11.85
C GLN A 94 -1.06 7.62 12.76
N HIS A 95 -0.19 8.59 12.47
CA HIS A 95 -0.06 9.82 13.24
C HIS A 95 -1.37 10.62 13.28
N VAL A 96 -2.00 10.83 12.12
CA VAL A 96 -3.30 11.54 12.05
C VAL A 96 -4.37 10.80 12.84
N ARG A 97 -4.42 9.47 12.76
CA ARG A 97 -5.37 8.65 13.51
C ARG A 97 -5.13 8.72 15.03
N GLU A 98 -3.89 8.59 15.48
CA GLU A 98 -3.49 8.63 16.89
C GLU A 98 -3.83 9.99 17.54
N THR A 99 -3.72 11.08 16.77
CA THR A 99 -4.06 12.42 17.24
C THR A 99 -5.55 12.77 17.10
N GLY A 100 -6.37 11.82 16.60
CA GLY A 100 -7.80 12.06 16.37
C GLY A 100 -8.07 13.18 15.36
N GLY A 101 -7.18 13.37 14.38
CA GLY A 101 -7.27 14.44 13.37
C GLY A 101 -6.89 15.83 13.87
N LYS A 102 -6.40 15.96 15.10
CA LYS A 102 -5.95 17.26 15.65
C LYS A 102 -4.63 17.75 15.04
N GLU A 103 -3.89 16.84 14.46
CA GLU A 103 -2.67 17.11 13.72
C GLU A 103 -2.77 16.50 12.32
N VAL A 104 -2.35 17.27 11.32
CA VAL A 104 -2.27 16.81 9.93
C VAL A 104 -0.84 16.96 9.43
N THR A 105 -0.48 16.11 8.51
CA THR A 105 0.90 16.03 8.00
C THR A 105 1.01 16.81 6.69
N PRO A 106 1.98 17.74 6.57
CA PRO A 106 2.22 18.44 5.32
C PRO A 106 2.88 17.51 4.27
N SER A 107 2.98 18.00 3.05
CA SER A 107 3.68 17.31 1.97
C SER A 107 5.10 16.93 2.39
N GLY A 108 5.52 15.71 2.06
CA GLY A 108 6.86 15.21 2.40
C GLY A 108 7.11 15.00 3.90
N TRP A 109 6.07 15.03 4.73
CA TRP A 109 6.23 14.82 6.17
C TRP A 109 6.85 13.45 6.48
N GLU A 110 7.71 13.43 7.48
CA GLU A 110 8.29 12.24 8.06
C GLU A 110 8.16 12.30 9.59
N PRO A 111 8.17 11.16 10.29
CA PRO A 111 8.16 11.13 11.76
C PRO A 111 9.19 12.06 12.38
N GLY A 112 8.75 12.86 13.36
CA GLY A 112 9.59 13.85 14.04
C GLY A 112 9.64 15.23 13.37
N LYS A 113 9.08 15.40 12.18
CA LYS A 113 8.94 16.71 11.53
C LYS A 113 7.70 17.46 11.98
N LYS A 114 7.65 18.77 11.69
CA LYS A 114 6.53 19.64 12.06
C LYS A 114 5.23 19.14 11.45
N VAL A 115 4.16 19.28 12.20
CA VAL A 115 2.77 19.02 11.81
C VAL A 115 1.99 20.31 11.69
N LEU A 116 0.86 20.26 11.00
CA LEU A 116 -0.11 21.36 10.92
C LEU A 116 -1.26 21.08 11.86
N LYS A 117 -1.78 22.14 12.50
CA LYS A 117 -3.01 22.05 13.30
C LYS A 117 -4.15 22.64 12.48
N PRO A 118 -5.20 21.85 12.16
CA PRO A 118 -6.38 22.37 11.49
C PRO A 118 -7.01 23.50 12.33
N GLY A 119 -7.30 24.62 11.72
CA GLY A 119 -7.90 25.76 12.40
C GLY A 119 -8.46 26.76 11.38
N PRO A 120 -9.23 27.77 11.82
CA PRO A 120 -9.82 28.78 10.95
C PRO A 120 -8.79 29.77 10.39
N ALA A 121 -7.51 29.66 10.76
CA ALA A 121 -6.45 30.49 10.22
C ALA A 121 -6.15 30.17 8.75
N PRO A 122 -5.78 31.16 7.91
CA PRO A 122 -5.44 30.91 6.53
C PRO A 122 -4.29 29.90 6.43
N VAL A 123 -4.39 29.02 5.44
CA VAL A 123 -3.42 27.97 5.14
C VAL A 123 -2.02 28.60 5.05
N VAL A 124 -1.14 28.18 5.94
CA VAL A 124 0.28 28.56 5.83
C VAL A 124 0.86 27.84 4.61
N VAL A 125 1.35 28.62 3.68
CA VAL A 125 2.06 28.13 2.50
C VAL A 125 3.24 27.28 2.97
N CYS A 126 3.35 26.07 2.45
CA CYS A 126 4.52 25.23 2.67
C CYS A 126 5.74 25.97 2.09
N GLU A 127 6.61 26.47 2.93
CA GLU A 127 7.98 26.74 2.50
C GLU A 127 8.68 25.40 2.29
N GLY A 128 9.14 25.19 1.04
CA GLY A 128 9.75 23.97 0.54
C GLY A 128 11.07 23.58 1.21
#